data_c5fd81538ff11d6e500d7cca0cdc26d8
#
_entry.id   c5fd81538ff11d6e500d7cca0cdc26d8
#
_cell.length_a   1.000
_cell.length_b   1.000
_cell.length_c   1.000
_cell.angle_alpha   90.00
_cell.angle_beta   90.00
_cell.angle_gamma   90.00
#
_symmetry.space_group_name_H-M   'P 1'
#
loop_
_entity.id
_entity.type
_entity.pdbx_description
1 polymer ?
#
loop_
_entity_poly.entity_id
_entity_poly.type
_entity_poly.pdbx_seq_one_letter_code
_entity_poly.pdbx_strand_id
1 'polypeptide(L)'
;VGLSYPGPLFAHWGFLFVAAGREFLIGVTLGLFAGLPLYALQMSGFFEGTQMGLGIATFFDPMSETQVALIGQMKYLLGVWFFFHWNGHLLLIEALTESLRLIPLAKGTWGGGAAIPWGLWLQKLFVLSLQMALPLFGALLLADVGMGFVARTVPQMNLFVLGIPLKIGLGLFILLAVLPLTVD
;
A
#
# COMPACT_ATOMS: atom_id res chain seq x y z
N VAL A 1 -29.12 -19.00 7.66
CA VAL A 1 -28.74 -18.69 6.26
C VAL A 1 -28.77 -20.01 5.51
N GLY A 2 -29.86 -20.32 4.78
CA GLY A 2 -30.00 -21.54 4.00
C GLY A 2 -29.13 -21.48 2.74
N LEU A 3 -27.95 -22.06 2.79
CA LEU A 3 -27.14 -22.32 1.60
C LEU A 3 -27.86 -23.41 0.80
N SER A 4 -28.57 -23.02 -0.28
CA SER A 4 -29.17 -23.99 -1.19
C SER A 4 -28.06 -24.61 -2.04
N TYR A 5 -27.60 -25.79 -1.70
CA TYR A 5 -26.68 -26.57 -2.50
C TYR A 5 -27.41 -27.17 -3.71
N PRO A 6 -26.94 -26.98 -4.93
CA PRO A 6 -27.48 -27.66 -6.10
C PRO A 6 -27.03 -29.13 -6.08
N GLY A 7 -27.93 -30.01 -5.72
CA GLY A 7 -27.68 -31.44 -5.49
C GLY A 7 -26.98 -32.27 -6.58
N PRO A 8 -27.13 -32.02 -7.89
CA PRO A 8 -26.46 -32.81 -8.91
C PRO A 8 -25.04 -32.33 -9.31
N LEU A 9 -24.58 -31.23 -8.76
CA LEU A 9 -23.30 -30.58 -9.17
C LEU A 9 -22.05 -31.33 -8.71
N PHE A 10 -22.16 -32.20 -7.70
CA PHE A 10 -21.04 -33.00 -7.19
C PHE A 10 -20.74 -34.28 -8.02
N ALA A 11 -21.51 -34.56 -9.07
CA ALA A 11 -21.36 -35.76 -9.85
C ALA A 11 -20.11 -35.74 -10.79
N HIS A 12 -19.53 -34.57 -11.04
CA HIS A 12 -18.37 -34.42 -11.95
C HIS A 12 -17.23 -33.67 -11.27
N TRP A 13 -16.11 -34.35 -11.01
CA TRP A 13 -14.89 -33.80 -10.46
C TRP A 13 -14.41 -32.53 -11.18
N GLY A 14 -14.55 -32.49 -12.51
CA GLY A 14 -14.19 -31.30 -13.30
C GLY A 14 -14.97 -30.04 -12.95
N PHE A 15 -16.24 -30.17 -12.64
CA PHE A 15 -17.05 -29.03 -12.21
C PHE A 15 -16.63 -28.50 -10.86
N LEU A 16 -16.27 -29.36 -9.90
CA LEU A 16 -15.77 -28.98 -8.59
C LEU A 16 -14.47 -28.18 -8.69
N PHE A 17 -13.54 -28.63 -9.56
CA PHE A 17 -12.29 -27.91 -9.79
C PHE A 17 -12.52 -26.50 -10.36
N VAL A 18 -13.40 -26.38 -11.34
CA VAL A 18 -13.74 -25.08 -11.94
C VAL A 18 -14.44 -24.17 -10.93
N ALA A 19 -15.38 -24.70 -10.14
CA ALA A 19 -16.07 -23.95 -9.09
C ALA A 19 -15.09 -23.48 -7.99
N ALA A 20 -14.24 -24.36 -7.49
CA ALA A 20 -13.23 -24.03 -6.49
C ALA A 20 -12.22 -22.98 -7.01
N GLY A 21 -11.72 -23.12 -8.24
CA GLY A 21 -10.83 -22.15 -8.86
C GLY A 21 -11.47 -20.77 -8.99
N ARG A 22 -12.74 -20.72 -9.28
CA ARG A 22 -13.50 -19.47 -9.38
C ARG A 22 -13.68 -18.80 -8.02
N GLU A 23 -14.11 -19.54 -6.99
CA GLU A 23 -14.24 -19.02 -5.63
C GLU A 23 -12.89 -18.53 -5.11
N PHE A 24 -11.80 -19.24 -5.42
CA PHE A 24 -10.46 -18.80 -5.11
C PHE A 24 -10.12 -17.45 -5.77
N LEU A 25 -10.43 -17.26 -7.06
CA LEU A 25 -10.19 -16.00 -7.77
C LEU A 25 -11.01 -14.84 -7.18
N ILE A 26 -12.27 -15.08 -6.81
CA ILE A 26 -13.11 -14.07 -6.13
C ILE A 26 -12.49 -13.68 -4.79
N GLY A 27 -12.08 -14.67 -3.98
CA GLY A 27 -11.45 -14.42 -2.69
C GLY A 27 -10.13 -13.64 -2.82
N VAL A 28 -9.27 -14.02 -3.76
CA VAL A 28 -8.02 -13.29 -4.06
C VAL A 28 -8.31 -11.85 -4.48
N THR A 29 -9.29 -11.65 -5.34
CA THR A 29 -9.69 -10.32 -5.80
C THR A 29 -10.14 -9.43 -4.62
N LEU A 30 -11.04 -9.94 -3.79
CA LEU A 30 -11.49 -9.22 -2.58
C LEU A 30 -10.33 -8.90 -1.63
N GLY A 31 -9.44 -9.87 -1.40
CA GLY A 31 -8.24 -9.68 -0.57
C GLY A 31 -7.30 -8.61 -1.13
N LEU A 32 -7.07 -8.59 -2.44
CA LEU A 32 -6.28 -7.56 -3.10
C LEU A 32 -6.91 -6.17 -2.92
N PHE A 33 -8.22 -6.03 -3.14
CA PHE A 33 -8.91 -4.75 -2.95
C PHE A 33 -8.84 -4.26 -1.51
N ALA A 34 -9.01 -5.14 -0.55
CA ALA A 34 -8.89 -4.82 0.86
C ALA A 34 -7.47 -4.40 1.25
N GLY A 35 -6.45 -4.97 0.60
CA GLY A 35 -5.05 -4.62 0.81
C GLY A 35 -4.60 -3.32 0.12
N LEU A 36 -5.33 -2.81 -0.88
CA LEU A 36 -4.91 -1.63 -1.65
C LEU A 36 -4.52 -0.41 -0.79
N PRO A 37 -5.30 0.01 0.23
CA PRO A 37 -4.92 1.12 1.09
C PRO A 37 -3.61 0.87 1.84
N LEU A 38 -3.39 -0.34 2.31
CA LEU A 38 -2.17 -0.73 3.03
C LEU A 38 -0.95 -0.71 2.11
N TYR A 39 -1.10 -1.20 0.87
CA TYR A 39 -0.05 -1.13 -0.14
C TYR A 39 0.23 0.31 -0.57
N ALA A 40 -0.77 1.19 -0.63
CA ALA A 40 -0.57 2.62 -0.91
C ALA A 40 0.26 3.29 0.20
N LEU A 41 0.00 2.97 1.47
CA LEU A 41 0.79 3.43 2.61
C LEU A 41 2.24 2.95 2.52
N GLN A 42 2.45 1.67 2.22
CA GLN A 42 3.78 1.10 2.06
C GLN A 42 4.55 1.77 0.91
N MET A 43 3.89 1.96 -0.23
CA MET A 43 4.47 2.59 -1.41
C MET A 43 4.79 4.08 -1.16
N SER A 44 3.92 4.80 -0.43
CA SER A 44 4.22 6.19 -0.04
C SER A 44 5.46 6.26 0.83
N GLY A 45 5.62 5.35 1.80
CA GLY A 45 6.80 5.28 2.65
C GLY A 45 8.07 4.91 1.89
N PHE A 46 7.97 4.11 0.83
CA PHE A 46 9.09 3.85 -0.07
C PHE A 46 9.54 5.12 -0.79
N PHE A 47 8.61 5.91 -1.33
CA PHE A 47 8.93 7.19 -1.96
C PHE A 47 9.56 8.17 -0.97
N GLU A 48 9.03 8.26 0.23
CA GLU A 48 9.55 9.10 1.31
C GLU A 48 10.97 8.69 1.70
N GLY A 49 11.21 7.39 1.90
CA GLY A 49 12.52 6.85 2.25
C GLY A 49 13.59 7.14 1.17
N THR A 50 13.21 7.04 -0.11
CA THR A 50 14.12 7.39 -1.21
C THR A 50 14.46 8.87 -1.21
N GLN A 51 13.48 9.74 -0.97
CA GLN A 51 13.69 11.20 -0.93
C GLN A 51 14.51 11.63 0.29
N MET A 52 14.39 10.95 1.43
CA MET A 52 15.26 11.15 2.59
C MET A 52 16.73 10.77 2.34
N GLY A 53 17.01 10.06 1.24
CA GLY A 53 18.34 9.58 0.91
C GLY A 53 18.69 8.22 1.53
N LEU A 54 17.72 7.52 2.14
CA LEU A 54 17.95 6.17 2.68
C LEU A 54 18.31 5.16 1.58
N GLY A 55 17.91 5.43 0.32
CA GLY A 55 18.30 4.62 -0.84
C GLY A 55 19.80 4.68 -1.20
N ILE A 56 20.54 5.63 -0.67
CA ILE A 56 21.99 5.74 -0.96
C ILE A 56 22.75 4.52 -0.42
N ALA A 57 22.31 3.95 0.69
CA ALA A 57 22.91 2.75 1.26
C ALA A 57 22.84 1.54 0.32
N THR A 58 21.81 1.45 -0.53
CA THR A 58 21.66 0.36 -1.51
C THR A 58 22.68 0.43 -2.65
N PHE A 59 23.27 1.60 -2.91
CA PHE A 59 24.36 1.71 -3.89
C PHE A 59 25.67 1.11 -3.37
N PHE A 60 25.86 1.09 -2.05
CA PHE A 60 27.08 0.52 -1.42
C PHE A 60 26.89 -0.96 -1.11
N ASP A 61 25.67 -1.39 -0.81
CA ASP A 61 25.33 -2.79 -0.55
C ASP A 61 24.00 -3.14 -1.23
N PRO A 62 24.06 -3.60 -2.51
CA PRO A 62 22.85 -3.95 -3.26
C PRO A 62 22.10 -5.18 -2.70
N MET A 63 22.72 -5.95 -1.80
CA MET A 63 22.09 -7.07 -1.14
C MET A 63 21.21 -6.63 0.05
N SER A 64 21.38 -5.42 0.56
CA SER A 64 20.60 -4.85 1.65
C SER A 64 19.51 -3.91 1.14
N GLU A 65 18.47 -4.43 0.52
CA GLU A 65 17.27 -3.64 0.11
C GLU A 65 16.47 -3.08 1.31
N THR A 66 16.88 -3.39 2.53
CA THR A 66 16.09 -3.24 3.75
C THR A 66 15.89 -1.80 4.22
N GLN A 67 16.83 -0.86 3.91
CA GLN A 67 16.79 0.48 4.51
C GLN A 67 15.72 1.40 3.89
N VAL A 68 15.52 1.33 2.58
CA VAL A 68 14.47 2.12 1.91
C VAL A 68 13.09 1.59 2.26
N ALA A 69 13.00 0.27 2.42
CA ALA A 69 11.76 -0.41 2.80
C ALA A 69 11.32 -0.12 4.24
N LEU A 70 12.23 0.34 5.13
CA LEU A 70 11.94 0.54 6.55
C LEU A 70 10.77 1.52 6.79
N ILE A 71 10.79 2.68 6.14
CA ILE A 71 9.71 3.67 6.28
C ILE A 71 8.39 3.12 5.73
N GLY A 72 8.44 2.44 4.58
CA GLY A 72 7.28 1.77 4.01
C GLY A 72 6.72 0.69 4.93
N GLN A 73 7.59 -0.11 5.53
CA GLN A 73 7.19 -1.15 6.48
C GLN A 73 6.57 -0.58 7.75
N MET A 74 7.14 0.50 8.29
CA MET A 74 6.56 1.21 9.45
C MET A 74 5.16 1.74 9.13
N LYS A 75 4.97 2.40 7.99
CA LYS A 75 3.66 2.91 7.56
C LYS A 75 2.66 1.78 7.31
N TYR A 76 3.11 0.67 6.73
CA TYR A 76 2.28 -0.52 6.56
C TYR A 76 1.80 -1.07 7.91
N LEU A 77 2.69 -1.25 8.88
CA LEU A 77 2.34 -1.73 10.22
C LEU A 77 1.37 -0.79 10.94
N LEU A 78 1.58 0.52 10.83
CA LEU A 78 0.65 1.52 11.33
C LEU A 78 -0.71 1.42 10.63
N GLY A 79 -0.73 1.26 9.31
CA GLY A 79 -1.96 1.03 8.55
C GLY A 79 -2.71 -0.23 8.99
N VAL A 80 -1.99 -1.33 9.24
CA VAL A 80 -2.58 -2.56 9.79
C VAL A 80 -3.16 -2.33 11.18
N TRP A 81 -2.45 -1.59 12.04
CA TRP A 81 -2.95 -1.22 13.36
C TRP A 81 -4.24 -0.41 13.27
N PHE A 82 -4.31 0.62 12.43
CA PHE A 82 -5.51 1.42 12.19
C PHE A 82 -6.65 0.58 11.61
N PHE A 83 -6.34 -0.31 10.66
CA PHE A 83 -7.31 -1.22 10.07
C PHE A 83 -8.02 -2.06 11.15
N PHE A 84 -7.29 -2.58 12.12
CA PHE A 84 -7.89 -3.30 13.25
C PHE A 84 -8.61 -2.39 14.23
N HIS A 85 -8.05 -1.21 14.51
CA HIS A 85 -8.62 -0.23 15.43
C HIS A 85 -10.01 0.26 14.96
N TRP A 86 -10.17 0.48 13.65
CA TRP A 86 -11.45 0.90 13.05
C TRP A 86 -12.36 -0.28 12.66
N ASN A 87 -12.09 -1.48 13.17
CA ASN A 87 -12.87 -2.68 12.85
C ASN A 87 -12.90 -3.03 11.35
N GLY A 88 -11.90 -2.68 10.58
CA GLY A 88 -11.80 -2.99 9.15
C GLY A 88 -11.89 -4.49 8.84
N HIS A 89 -11.43 -5.33 9.77
CA HIS A 89 -11.57 -6.79 9.66
C HIS A 89 -13.04 -7.24 9.69
N LEU A 90 -13.91 -6.55 10.43
CA LEU A 90 -15.36 -6.84 10.45
C LEU A 90 -16.00 -6.45 9.12
N LEU A 91 -15.63 -5.30 8.55
CA LEU A 91 -16.07 -4.88 7.22
C LEU A 91 -15.67 -5.88 6.13
N LEU A 92 -14.47 -6.48 6.24
CA LEU A 92 -14.04 -7.54 5.32
C LEU A 92 -14.90 -8.79 5.44
N ILE A 93 -15.21 -9.22 6.65
CA ILE A 93 -16.09 -10.38 6.89
C ILE A 93 -17.50 -10.09 6.34
N GLU A 94 -18.01 -8.88 6.56
CA GLU A 94 -19.30 -8.45 6.02
C GLU A 94 -19.29 -8.44 4.47
N ALA A 95 -18.26 -7.86 3.86
CA ALA A 95 -18.10 -7.87 2.41
C ALA A 95 -18.01 -9.29 1.84
N LEU A 96 -17.30 -10.19 2.52
CA LEU A 96 -17.22 -11.60 2.13
C LEU A 96 -18.59 -12.30 2.22
N THR A 97 -19.32 -12.09 3.31
CA THR A 97 -20.66 -12.68 3.47
C THR A 97 -21.65 -12.14 2.45
N GLU A 98 -21.57 -10.84 2.13
CA GLU A 98 -22.41 -10.23 1.11
C GLU A 98 -22.03 -10.70 -0.30
N SER A 99 -20.76 -10.90 -0.59
CA SER A 99 -20.34 -11.48 -1.87
C SER A 99 -20.92 -12.88 -2.10
N LEU A 100 -20.99 -13.70 -1.04
CA LEU A 100 -21.59 -15.04 -1.10
C LEU A 100 -23.13 -14.99 -1.27
N ARG A 101 -23.78 -13.92 -0.81
CA ARG A 101 -25.21 -13.68 -1.05
C ARG A 101 -25.48 -13.26 -2.48
N LEU A 102 -24.69 -12.35 -3.02
CA LEU A 102 -24.85 -11.82 -4.38
C LEU A 102 -24.47 -12.85 -5.44
N ILE A 103 -23.42 -13.62 -5.18
CA ILE A 103 -22.91 -14.65 -6.06
C ILE A 103 -22.91 -15.98 -5.30
N PRO A 104 -24.04 -16.73 -5.31
CA PRO A 104 -24.11 -18.01 -4.64
C PRO A 104 -23.06 -18.99 -5.20
N LEU A 105 -22.51 -19.82 -4.30
CA LEU A 105 -21.50 -20.81 -4.63
C LEU A 105 -21.90 -21.61 -5.87
N ALA A 106 -20.99 -21.74 -6.81
CA ALA A 106 -21.14 -22.48 -8.06
C ALA A 106 -22.20 -21.96 -9.06
N LYS A 107 -22.96 -20.89 -8.76
CA LYS A 107 -24.00 -20.36 -9.65
C LYS A 107 -23.63 -19.10 -10.43
N GLY A 108 -22.54 -18.43 -10.09
CA GLY A 108 -22.14 -17.23 -10.81
C GLY A 108 -21.72 -17.55 -12.25
N THR A 109 -22.18 -16.80 -13.22
CA THR A 109 -21.74 -16.89 -14.62
C THR A 109 -20.60 -15.93 -14.88
N TRP A 110 -19.52 -16.39 -15.51
CA TRP A 110 -18.42 -15.53 -15.98
C TRP A 110 -18.84 -14.63 -17.15
N GLY A 111 -20.14 -14.53 -17.44
CA GLY A 111 -20.69 -13.86 -18.61
C GLY A 111 -21.23 -12.45 -18.42
N GLY A 112 -21.15 -11.89 -17.25
CA GLY A 112 -21.72 -10.57 -16.95
C GLY A 112 -20.74 -9.41 -17.06
N GLY A 113 -19.93 -9.32 -18.09
CA GLY A 113 -19.37 -8.07 -18.62
C GLY A 113 -18.60 -7.09 -17.70
N ALA A 114 -18.48 -7.38 -16.43
CA ALA A 114 -17.70 -6.55 -15.51
C ALA A 114 -16.23 -6.97 -15.54
N ALA A 115 -15.54 -6.62 -16.62
CA ALA A 115 -14.10 -6.63 -16.61
C ALA A 115 -13.65 -5.72 -15.45
N ILE A 116 -13.01 -6.31 -14.43
CA ILE A 116 -12.48 -5.52 -13.32
C ILE A 116 -11.48 -4.53 -13.92
N PRO A 117 -11.69 -3.22 -13.76
CA PRO A 117 -10.81 -2.22 -14.38
C PRO A 117 -9.51 -2.09 -13.57
N TRP A 118 -8.67 -3.13 -13.62
CA TRP A 118 -7.39 -3.20 -12.90
C TRP A 118 -6.53 -1.95 -13.10
N GLY A 119 -6.54 -1.39 -14.32
CA GLY A 119 -5.79 -0.17 -14.64
C GLY A 119 -6.24 1.02 -13.78
N LEU A 120 -7.53 1.20 -13.59
CA LEU A 120 -8.07 2.29 -12.76
C LEU A 120 -7.72 2.10 -11.27
N TRP A 121 -7.72 0.87 -10.78
CA TRP A 121 -7.36 0.59 -9.38
C TRP A 121 -5.88 0.78 -9.12
N LEU A 122 -5.01 0.31 -10.03
CA LEU A 122 -3.58 0.56 -9.96
C LEU A 122 -3.26 2.05 -10.04
N GLN A 123 -3.94 2.79 -10.93
CA GLN A 123 -3.82 4.24 -11.01
C GLN A 123 -4.22 4.90 -9.70
N LYS A 124 -5.36 4.51 -9.10
CA LYS A 124 -5.80 5.06 -7.80
C LYS A 124 -4.80 4.77 -6.69
N LEU A 125 -4.26 3.54 -6.63
CA LEU A 125 -3.22 3.18 -5.66
C LEU A 125 -2.00 4.09 -5.81
N PHE A 126 -1.52 4.27 -7.03
CA PHE A 126 -0.35 5.09 -7.31
C PHE A 126 -0.59 6.56 -6.94
N VAL A 127 -1.73 7.13 -7.36
CA VAL A 127 -2.10 8.50 -7.04
C VAL A 127 -2.24 8.69 -5.53
N LEU A 128 -2.89 7.76 -4.83
CA LEU A 128 -3.05 7.83 -3.38
C LEU A 128 -1.70 7.79 -2.66
N SER A 129 -0.81 6.89 -3.08
CA SER A 129 0.53 6.79 -2.50
C SER A 129 1.37 8.06 -2.70
N LEU A 130 1.27 8.69 -3.88
CA LEU A 130 1.91 9.98 -4.14
C LEU A 130 1.31 11.09 -3.30
N GLN A 131 -0.02 11.18 -3.21
CA GLN A 131 -0.69 12.20 -2.39
C GLN A 131 -0.28 12.13 -0.93
N MET A 132 -0.13 10.92 -0.39
CA MET A 132 0.37 10.71 0.98
C MET A 132 1.85 11.09 1.14
N ALA A 133 2.67 10.97 0.09
CA ALA A 133 4.08 11.33 0.13
C ALA A 133 4.33 12.83 -0.11
N LEU A 134 3.41 13.55 -0.77
CA LEU A 134 3.57 14.95 -1.16
C LEU A 134 3.96 15.91 -0.03
N PRO A 135 3.37 15.87 1.17
CA PRO A 135 3.72 16.78 2.25
C PRO A 135 5.20 16.67 2.64
N LEU A 136 5.69 15.43 2.71
CA LEU A 136 7.10 15.17 3.02
C LEU A 136 8.00 15.59 1.85
N PHE A 137 7.60 15.31 0.61
CA PHE A 137 8.34 15.72 -0.59
C PHE A 137 8.51 17.24 -0.64
N GLY A 138 7.44 17.99 -0.42
CA GLY A 138 7.47 19.45 -0.41
C GLY A 138 8.45 19.99 0.62
N ALA A 139 8.43 19.45 1.83
CA ALA A 139 9.32 19.88 2.89
C ALA A 139 10.78 19.51 2.64
N LEU A 140 11.05 18.30 2.14
CA LEU A 140 12.42 17.89 1.79
C LEU A 140 12.95 18.65 0.57
N LEU A 141 12.10 19.02 -0.38
CA LEU A 141 12.48 19.86 -1.50
C LEU A 141 12.90 21.26 -1.03
N LEU A 142 12.15 21.85 -0.08
CA LEU A 142 12.53 23.12 0.53
C LEU A 142 13.87 23.02 1.28
N ALA A 143 14.10 21.89 1.96
CA ALA A 143 15.38 21.63 2.62
C ALA A 143 16.53 21.52 1.60
N ASP A 144 16.29 20.87 0.45
CA ASP A 144 17.29 20.77 -0.64
C ASP A 144 17.65 22.15 -1.21
N VAL A 145 16.66 23.00 -1.43
CA VAL A 145 16.86 24.37 -1.88
C VAL A 145 17.65 25.15 -0.84
N GLY A 146 17.29 25.04 0.45
CA GLY A 146 18.03 25.67 1.56
C GLY A 146 19.48 25.22 1.64
N MET A 147 19.72 23.91 1.53
CA MET A 147 21.09 23.37 1.49
C MET A 147 21.87 23.86 0.27
N GLY A 148 21.22 24.03 -0.90
CA GLY A 148 21.84 24.60 -2.09
C GLY A 148 22.32 26.05 -1.87
N PHE A 149 21.58 26.86 -1.13
CA PHE A 149 22.03 28.21 -0.71
C PHE A 149 23.23 28.15 0.24
N VAL A 150 23.19 27.25 1.24
CA VAL A 150 24.31 27.06 2.17
C VAL A 150 25.56 26.63 1.44
N ALA A 151 25.45 25.74 0.46
CA ALA A 151 26.57 25.31 -0.39
C ALA A 151 27.25 26.45 -1.11
N ARG A 152 26.46 27.41 -1.56
CA ARG A 152 26.99 28.59 -2.27
C ARG A 152 27.73 29.54 -1.33
N THR A 153 27.29 29.64 -0.07
CA THR A 153 27.92 30.55 0.90
C THR A 153 29.13 29.95 1.60
N VAL A 154 29.15 28.63 1.80
CA VAL A 154 30.22 27.90 2.49
C VAL A 154 30.68 26.71 1.62
N PRO A 155 31.46 26.95 0.56
CA PRO A 155 31.80 25.90 -0.41
C PRO A 155 32.73 24.81 0.14
N GLN A 156 33.30 25.00 1.32
CA GLN A 156 34.16 24.01 1.97
C GLN A 156 33.34 22.93 2.75
N MET A 157 32.03 23.14 2.96
CA MET A 157 31.19 22.15 3.63
C MET A 157 30.90 20.97 2.67
N ASN A 158 31.13 19.76 3.17
CA ASN A 158 30.74 18.56 2.44
C ASN A 158 29.21 18.32 2.64
N LEU A 159 28.44 18.82 1.68
CA LEU A 159 26.96 18.71 1.68
C LEU A 159 26.46 17.27 1.74
N PHE A 160 27.22 16.31 1.23
CA PHE A 160 26.86 14.91 1.33
C PHE A 160 26.86 14.40 2.77
N VAL A 161 27.86 14.83 3.56
CA VAL A 161 28.01 14.38 4.95
C VAL A 161 26.96 15.00 5.87
N LEU A 162 26.57 16.25 5.61
CA LEU A 162 25.60 16.98 6.44
C LEU A 162 24.16 16.87 5.91
N GLY A 163 23.99 16.79 4.59
CA GLY A 163 22.68 16.80 3.95
C GLY A 163 21.86 15.55 4.22
N ILE A 164 22.47 14.37 4.21
CA ILE A 164 21.78 13.10 4.43
C ILE A 164 21.22 13.01 5.84
N PRO A 165 22.02 13.20 6.92
CA PRO A 165 21.48 13.17 8.29
C PRO A 165 20.40 14.24 8.54
N LEU A 166 20.55 15.42 7.95
CA LEU A 166 19.59 16.50 8.07
C LEU A 166 18.26 16.13 7.40
N LYS A 167 18.28 15.55 6.21
CA LYS A 167 17.09 15.08 5.51
C LYS A 167 16.39 13.96 6.27
N ILE A 168 17.16 13.01 6.81
CA ILE A 168 16.61 11.92 7.61
C ILE A 168 15.93 12.48 8.86
N GLY A 169 16.61 13.36 9.60
CA GLY A 169 16.06 13.98 10.79
C GLY A 169 14.80 14.81 10.53
N LEU A 170 14.82 15.64 9.49
CA LEU A 170 13.69 16.46 9.07
C LEU A 170 12.54 15.60 8.57
N GLY A 171 12.83 14.57 7.77
CA GLY A 171 11.84 13.64 7.26
C GLY A 171 11.15 12.86 8.38
N LEU A 172 11.90 12.35 9.37
CA LEU A 172 11.31 11.69 10.55
C LEU A 172 10.47 12.65 11.37
N PHE A 173 10.93 13.88 11.56
CA PHE A 173 10.17 14.90 12.30
C PHE A 173 8.83 15.19 11.63
N ILE A 174 8.82 15.39 10.31
CA ILE A 174 7.60 15.64 9.55
C ILE A 174 6.68 14.42 9.58
N LEU A 175 7.24 13.22 9.42
CA LEU A 175 6.47 11.98 9.48
C LEU A 175 5.75 11.86 10.82
N LEU A 176 6.41 12.14 11.93
CA LEU A 176 5.81 12.16 13.26
C LEU A 176 4.76 13.26 13.42
N ALA A 177 4.97 14.44 12.82
CA ALA A 177 4.03 15.55 12.86
C ALA A 177 2.76 15.33 12.02
N VAL A 178 2.89 14.61 10.89
CA VAL A 178 1.76 14.32 9.97
C VAL A 178 0.96 13.10 10.44
N LEU A 179 1.56 12.19 11.19
CA LEU A 179 0.94 10.96 11.65
C LEU A 179 -0.39 11.19 12.41
N PRO A 180 -0.51 12.13 13.38
CA PRO A 180 -1.77 12.41 14.05
C PRO A 180 -2.84 13.00 13.12
N LEU A 181 -2.45 13.74 12.08
CA LEU A 181 -3.38 14.33 11.10
C LEU A 181 -4.00 13.30 10.14
N THR A 182 -3.45 12.11 10.07
CA THR A 182 -3.98 11.00 9.24
C THR A 182 -4.92 10.09 10.03
N VAL A 183 -5.12 10.37 11.33
CA VAL A 183 -5.91 9.55 12.27
C VAL A 183 -7.30 10.13 12.52
N ASP A 184 -7.46 11.44 12.35
CA ASP A 184 -8.75 12.15 12.45
C ASP A 184 -9.49 12.13 11.11
#